data_983744be3809c14badc09b89d63815dc
#
_entry.id   983744be3809c14badc09b89d63815dc
#
_cell.length_a   1.000
_cell.length_b   1.000
_cell.length_c   1.000
_cell.angle_alpha   90.00
_cell.angle_beta   90.00
_cell.angle_gamma   90.00
#
_symmetry.space_group_name_H-M   'P 1'
#
loop_
_entity.id
_entity.type
_entity.pdbx_description
1 polymer ?
#
loop_
_entity_poly.entity_id
_entity_poly.type
_entity_poly.pdbx_seq_one_letter_code
_entity_poly.pdbx_strand_id
1 'polypeptide(L)'
;MTGKLLEPPEVEQVVAATLEYYEQNAAVFHAGTRDHDVSQNIDALLRHIGGAPPFLILDFGCGPGRDLKTFVHLGHRPVGLDGAAAFAAMARAESGCEVWEQDFLHLQLPPAHFDGVFANASLFHVPVQGLPRVLRQLHATLKPGGVLFSSNPRGDNEADWRGGRYGVFHDLVAWRGFMTAAGFTEIEHFYRPAGLPREQQPWLASVWRSQGGRQGRAGEKPAP
;
A
#
# COMPACT_ATOMS: atom_id res chain seq x y z
N MET A 1 16.87 -5.95 -16.18
CA MET A 1 18.07 -5.73 -15.34
C MET A 1 17.59 -5.20 -14.01
N THR A 2 17.82 -5.91 -12.93
CA THR A 2 17.48 -5.44 -11.58
C THR A 2 18.32 -4.21 -11.27
N GLY A 3 17.70 -3.09 -10.93
CA GLY A 3 18.40 -1.89 -10.50
C GLY A 3 19.43 -2.24 -9.43
N LYS A 4 20.55 -1.50 -9.40
CA LYS A 4 21.59 -1.67 -8.38
C LYS A 4 20.96 -1.69 -6.99
N LEU A 5 21.18 -2.74 -6.22
CA LEU A 5 20.76 -2.78 -4.82
C LEU A 5 21.51 -1.68 -4.04
N LEU A 6 20.79 -0.97 -3.22
CA LEU A 6 21.36 0.04 -2.34
C LEU A 6 22.10 -0.64 -1.18
N GLU A 7 23.19 -0.05 -0.74
CA GLU A 7 23.82 -0.46 0.53
C GLU A 7 22.93 -0.05 1.71
N PRO A 8 23.00 -0.75 2.86
CA PRO A 8 22.13 -0.44 4.00
C PRO A 8 22.05 1.04 4.38
N PRO A 9 23.18 1.80 4.46
CA PRO A 9 23.10 3.23 4.73
C PRO A 9 22.39 4.04 3.65
N GLU A 10 22.49 3.63 2.37
CA GLU A 10 21.80 4.29 1.26
C GLU A 10 20.30 4.07 1.34
N VAL A 11 19.86 2.90 1.81
CA VAL A 11 18.41 2.59 2.02
C VAL A 11 17.80 3.57 3.02
N GLU A 12 18.46 3.78 4.16
CA GLU A 12 18.00 4.73 5.18
C GLU A 12 17.98 6.17 4.65
N GLN A 13 19.01 6.55 3.87
CA GLN A 13 19.11 7.88 3.29
C GLN A 13 18.00 8.18 2.28
N VAL A 14 17.67 7.26 1.38
CA VAL A 14 16.60 7.49 0.38
C VAL A 14 15.23 7.57 1.01
N VAL A 15 14.98 6.80 2.07
CA VAL A 15 13.73 6.86 2.84
C VAL A 15 13.64 8.19 3.59
N ALA A 16 14.69 8.57 4.34
CA ALA A 16 14.71 9.82 5.08
C ALA A 16 14.51 11.04 4.17
N ALA A 17 15.21 11.09 3.02
CA ALA A 17 15.09 12.19 2.07
C ALA A 17 13.69 12.25 1.42
N THR A 18 13.05 11.10 1.19
CA THR A 18 11.67 11.05 0.67
C THR A 18 10.66 11.54 1.70
N LEU A 19 10.82 11.14 2.97
CA LEU A 19 9.97 11.63 4.06
C LEU A 19 10.17 13.14 4.28
N GLU A 20 11.42 13.62 4.27
CA GLU A 20 11.72 15.04 4.38
C GLU A 20 11.07 15.86 3.26
N TYR A 21 11.11 15.35 2.02
CA TYR A 21 10.41 16.01 0.91
C TYR A 21 8.92 16.17 1.20
N TYR A 22 8.25 15.12 1.66
CA TYR A 22 6.82 15.18 1.98
C TYR A 22 6.53 16.08 3.18
N GLU A 23 7.39 16.07 4.19
CA GLU A 23 7.29 16.97 5.33
C GLU A 23 7.32 18.45 4.90
N GLN A 24 8.29 18.80 4.06
CA GLN A 24 8.47 20.17 3.59
C GLN A 24 7.40 20.64 2.59
N ASN A 25 6.78 19.71 1.85
CA ASN A 25 5.85 20.01 0.78
C ASN A 25 4.39 19.61 1.08
N ALA A 26 4.06 19.31 2.33
CA ALA A 26 2.77 18.73 2.71
C ALA A 26 1.57 19.58 2.25
N ALA A 27 1.59 20.89 2.44
CA ALA A 27 0.51 21.80 2.05
C ALA A 27 0.33 21.86 0.53
N VAL A 28 1.44 21.93 -0.23
CA VAL A 28 1.40 21.98 -1.70
C VAL A 28 0.88 20.65 -2.25
N PHE A 29 1.34 19.54 -1.70
CA PHE A 29 0.88 18.20 -2.08
C PHE A 29 -0.61 18.03 -1.81
N HIS A 30 -1.09 18.44 -0.63
CA HIS A 30 -2.51 18.41 -0.29
C HIS A 30 -3.33 19.22 -1.29
N ALA A 31 -2.96 20.47 -1.54
CA ALA A 31 -3.66 21.34 -2.50
C ALA A 31 -3.73 20.73 -3.91
N GLY A 32 -2.67 20.04 -4.34
CA GLY A 32 -2.58 19.42 -5.66
C GLY A 32 -3.29 18.07 -5.79
N THR A 33 -3.65 17.39 -4.68
CA THR A 33 -4.17 16.02 -4.74
C THR A 33 -5.55 15.82 -4.11
N ARG A 34 -6.05 16.80 -3.34
CA ARG A 34 -7.32 16.68 -2.60
C ARG A 34 -8.53 16.37 -3.47
N ASP A 35 -8.54 16.86 -4.71
CA ASP A 35 -9.66 16.74 -5.64
C ASP A 35 -9.46 15.59 -6.67
N HIS A 36 -8.41 14.77 -6.53
CA HIS A 36 -8.19 13.63 -7.42
C HIS A 36 -9.25 12.55 -7.18
N ASP A 37 -9.95 12.17 -8.23
CA ASP A 37 -10.89 11.05 -8.19
C ASP A 37 -10.14 9.71 -8.18
N VAL A 38 -10.31 8.97 -7.10
CA VAL A 38 -9.81 7.61 -6.90
C VAL A 38 -10.93 6.61 -6.56
N SER A 39 -12.18 6.97 -6.81
CA SER A 39 -13.35 6.15 -6.51
C SER A 39 -13.21 4.73 -7.06
N GLN A 40 -12.74 4.58 -8.31
CA GLN A 40 -12.51 3.27 -8.92
C GLN A 40 -11.47 2.42 -8.17
N ASN A 41 -10.50 3.02 -7.46
CA ASN A 41 -9.52 2.30 -6.65
C ASN A 41 -10.14 1.82 -5.34
N ILE A 42 -10.93 2.68 -4.71
CA ILE A 42 -11.69 2.36 -3.49
C ILE A 42 -12.71 1.25 -3.79
N ASP A 43 -13.47 1.37 -4.88
CA ASP A 43 -14.40 0.34 -5.32
C ASP A 43 -13.70 -0.99 -5.62
N ALA A 44 -12.49 -0.95 -6.20
CA ALA A 44 -11.71 -2.15 -6.46
C ALA A 44 -11.29 -2.89 -5.18
N LEU A 45 -10.99 -2.17 -4.09
CA LEU A 45 -10.76 -2.78 -2.80
C LEU A 45 -12.07 -3.35 -2.23
N LEU A 46 -13.09 -2.50 -2.09
CA LEU A 46 -14.30 -2.79 -1.31
C LEU A 46 -15.12 -3.95 -1.87
N ARG A 47 -15.24 -4.07 -3.20
CA ARG A 47 -16.01 -5.15 -3.85
C ARG A 47 -15.45 -6.54 -3.62
N HIS A 48 -14.19 -6.64 -3.16
CA HIS A 48 -13.54 -7.92 -2.93
C HIS A 48 -13.38 -8.28 -1.45
N ILE A 49 -13.62 -7.36 -0.51
CA ILE A 49 -13.63 -7.69 0.91
C ILE A 49 -14.86 -8.57 1.20
N GLY A 50 -14.62 -9.72 1.81
CA GLY A 50 -15.70 -10.63 2.20
C GLY A 50 -16.42 -10.18 3.47
N GLY A 51 -17.67 -10.65 3.66
CA GLY A 51 -18.50 -10.30 4.81
C GLY A 51 -19.36 -9.07 4.60
N ALA A 52 -19.83 -8.48 5.68
CA ALA A 52 -20.69 -7.29 5.69
C ALA A 52 -19.98 -6.08 6.31
N PRO A 53 -20.15 -4.85 5.77
CA PRO A 53 -19.62 -3.64 6.37
C PRO A 53 -20.22 -3.41 7.78
N PRO A 54 -19.58 -2.59 8.64
CA PRO A 54 -18.38 -1.79 8.32
C PRO A 54 -17.08 -2.59 8.33
N PHE A 55 -16.21 -2.33 7.34
CA PHE A 55 -14.88 -2.94 7.26
C PHE A 55 -13.84 -2.08 8.00
N LEU A 56 -12.86 -2.73 8.63
CA LEU A 56 -11.68 -2.10 9.19
C LEU A 56 -10.58 -2.08 8.12
N ILE A 57 -10.17 -0.88 7.69
CA ILE A 57 -9.30 -0.68 6.54
C ILE A 57 -8.04 0.08 6.97
N LEU A 58 -6.86 -0.45 6.63
CA LEU A 58 -5.60 0.30 6.73
C LEU A 58 -5.39 1.09 5.44
N ASP A 59 -5.35 2.41 5.54
CA ASP A 59 -4.89 3.30 4.46
C ASP A 59 -3.38 3.49 4.61
N PHE A 60 -2.61 2.72 3.83
CA PHE A 60 -1.16 2.62 3.90
C PHE A 60 -0.49 3.68 3.01
N GLY A 61 0.10 4.68 3.63
CA GLY A 61 0.55 5.91 2.98
C GLY A 61 -0.63 6.83 2.72
N CYS A 62 -1.38 7.15 3.78
CA CYS A 62 -2.65 7.89 3.69
C CYS A 62 -2.48 9.37 3.29
N GLY A 63 -1.24 9.88 3.28
CA GLY A 63 -0.96 11.27 2.99
C GLY A 63 -1.81 12.22 3.85
N PRO A 64 -2.35 13.31 3.29
CA PRO A 64 -3.19 14.27 4.02
C PRO A 64 -4.58 13.76 4.43
N GLY A 65 -4.95 12.50 4.14
CA GLY A 65 -6.19 11.90 4.65
C GLY A 65 -7.42 11.96 3.73
N ARG A 66 -7.27 12.27 2.44
CA ARG A 66 -8.37 12.29 1.47
C ARG A 66 -9.13 10.97 1.44
N ASP A 67 -8.42 9.86 1.32
CA ASP A 67 -9.01 8.53 1.15
C ASP A 67 -9.63 8.04 2.47
N LEU A 68 -9.06 8.40 3.62
CA LEU A 68 -9.66 8.19 4.94
C LEU A 68 -11.06 8.81 5.04
N LYS A 69 -11.21 10.08 4.63
CA LYS A 69 -12.53 10.76 4.62
C LYS A 69 -13.54 10.01 3.77
N THR A 70 -13.10 9.52 2.61
CA THR A 70 -13.96 8.76 1.70
C THR A 70 -14.41 7.45 2.33
N PHE A 71 -13.52 6.68 2.97
CA PHE A 71 -13.89 5.45 3.68
C PHE A 71 -14.86 5.70 4.83
N VAL A 72 -14.67 6.79 5.62
CA VAL A 72 -15.62 7.19 6.66
C VAL A 72 -16.98 7.52 6.07
N HIS A 73 -17.02 8.29 4.98
CA HIS A 73 -18.27 8.66 4.31
C HIS A 73 -19.03 7.42 3.79
N LEU A 74 -18.31 6.40 3.36
CA LEU A 74 -18.88 5.11 2.94
C LEU A 74 -19.28 4.20 4.11
N GLY A 75 -19.13 4.66 5.36
CA GLY A 75 -19.54 3.94 6.56
C GLY A 75 -18.53 2.89 7.04
N HIS A 76 -17.27 2.95 6.59
CA HIS A 76 -16.19 2.06 7.04
C HIS A 76 -15.40 2.65 8.20
N ARG A 77 -14.46 1.86 8.75
CA ARG A 77 -13.58 2.22 9.86
C ARG A 77 -12.11 2.25 9.39
N PRO A 78 -11.67 3.35 8.76
CA PRO A 78 -10.28 3.43 8.32
C PRO A 78 -9.35 3.81 9.47
N VAL A 79 -8.12 3.29 9.40
CA VAL A 79 -6.95 3.72 10.17
C VAL A 79 -5.91 4.17 9.15
N GLY A 80 -5.35 5.36 9.31
CA GLY A 80 -4.29 5.86 8.45
C GLY A 80 -2.91 5.42 8.94
N LEU A 81 -1.95 5.31 8.02
CA LEU A 81 -0.54 5.19 8.31
C LEU A 81 0.26 6.03 7.31
N ASP A 82 1.13 6.89 7.82
CA ASP A 82 2.07 7.65 6.99
C ASP A 82 3.37 7.92 7.77
N GLY A 83 4.50 7.99 7.06
CA GLY A 83 5.80 8.26 7.66
C GLY A 83 6.10 9.74 7.84
N ALA A 84 5.42 10.65 7.12
CA ALA A 84 5.60 12.08 7.25
C ALA A 84 4.70 12.64 8.37
N ALA A 85 5.29 13.24 9.41
CA ALA A 85 4.57 13.78 10.56
C ALA A 85 3.54 14.85 10.15
N ALA A 86 3.89 15.72 9.19
CA ALA A 86 2.97 16.71 8.66
C ALA A 86 1.73 16.07 8.01
N PHE A 87 1.89 15.00 7.23
CA PHE A 87 0.76 14.28 6.65
C PHE A 87 -0.08 13.60 7.72
N ALA A 88 0.55 12.92 8.68
CA ALA A 88 -0.18 12.28 9.77
C ALA A 88 -1.01 13.29 10.58
N ALA A 89 -0.47 14.48 10.85
CA ALA A 89 -1.19 15.56 11.53
C ALA A 89 -2.36 16.08 10.69
N MET A 90 -2.15 16.33 9.39
CA MET A 90 -3.20 16.77 8.47
C MET A 90 -4.30 15.72 8.34
N ALA A 91 -3.92 14.45 8.19
CA ALA A 91 -4.87 13.34 8.05
C ALA A 91 -5.77 13.19 9.28
N ARG A 92 -5.22 13.32 10.50
CA ARG A 92 -5.99 13.34 11.74
C ARG A 92 -6.98 14.52 11.77
N ALA A 93 -6.51 15.71 11.42
CA ALA A 93 -7.33 16.93 11.42
C ALA A 93 -8.47 16.86 10.39
N GLU A 94 -8.18 16.36 9.19
CA GLU A 94 -9.11 16.31 8.07
C GLU A 94 -10.15 15.20 8.15
N SER A 95 -9.76 14.03 8.68
CA SER A 95 -10.62 12.84 8.70
C SER A 95 -11.23 12.53 10.06
N GLY A 96 -10.61 12.99 11.15
CA GLY A 96 -10.96 12.57 12.52
C GLY A 96 -10.58 11.12 12.83
N CYS A 97 -9.87 10.44 11.95
CA CYS A 97 -9.46 9.04 12.10
C CYS A 97 -8.21 8.90 12.96
N GLU A 98 -8.02 7.69 13.49
CA GLU A 98 -6.72 7.27 14.01
C GLU A 98 -5.70 7.23 12.87
N VAL A 99 -4.51 7.81 13.09
CA VAL A 99 -3.41 7.79 12.12
C VAL A 99 -2.11 7.45 12.84
N TRP A 100 -1.45 6.39 12.40
CA TRP A 100 -0.14 5.96 12.90
C TRP A 100 0.96 6.63 12.10
N GLU A 101 1.91 7.24 12.82
CA GLU A 101 3.12 7.79 12.23
C GLU A 101 4.20 6.71 12.26
N GLN A 102 4.41 6.05 11.13
CA GLN A 102 5.38 4.96 10.99
C GLN A 102 6.05 5.00 9.63
N ASP A 103 7.37 4.85 9.62
CA ASP A 103 8.15 4.58 8.41
C ASP A 103 7.82 3.17 7.88
N PHE A 104 7.70 3.04 6.56
CA PHE A 104 7.38 1.77 5.91
C PHE A 104 8.43 0.67 6.14
N LEU A 105 9.67 1.04 6.45
CA LEU A 105 10.69 0.07 6.81
C LEU A 105 10.66 -0.33 8.30
N HIS A 106 9.90 0.35 9.15
CA HIS A 106 9.86 0.11 10.60
C HIS A 106 8.43 -0.07 11.12
N LEU A 107 7.64 -0.88 10.42
CA LEU A 107 6.23 -1.11 10.73
C LEU A 107 6.02 -1.92 12.01
N GLN A 108 5.03 -1.49 12.79
CA GLN A 108 4.50 -2.19 13.95
C GLN A 108 2.99 -2.36 13.77
N LEU A 109 2.59 -3.36 12.99
CA LEU A 109 1.20 -3.61 12.64
C LEU A 109 0.63 -4.78 13.48
N PRO A 110 -0.60 -4.65 14.01
CA PRO A 110 -1.25 -5.75 14.72
C PRO A 110 -1.57 -6.91 13.75
N PRO A 111 -1.33 -8.17 14.13
CA PRO A 111 -1.60 -9.30 13.25
C PRO A 111 -3.11 -9.56 13.11
N ALA A 112 -3.54 -10.04 11.93
CA ALA A 112 -4.91 -10.47 11.62
C ALA A 112 -5.97 -9.44 12.04
N HIS A 113 -5.73 -8.17 11.77
CA HIS A 113 -6.51 -7.05 12.28
C HIS A 113 -7.43 -6.42 11.24
N PHE A 114 -6.94 -6.17 10.03
CA PHE A 114 -7.66 -5.45 8.99
C PHE A 114 -8.41 -6.37 8.03
N ASP A 115 -9.59 -5.94 7.60
CA ASP A 115 -10.35 -6.57 6.53
C ASP A 115 -9.75 -6.22 5.15
N GLY A 116 -9.21 -5.00 5.02
CA GLY A 116 -8.56 -4.50 3.82
C GLY A 116 -7.34 -3.63 4.10
N VAL A 117 -6.40 -3.61 3.16
CA VAL A 117 -5.29 -2.66 3.08
C VAL A 117 -5.41 -1.90 1.77
N PHE A 118 -5.42 -0.58 1.85
CA PHE A 118 -5.44 0.33 0.71
C PHE A 118 -4.08 1.03 0.60
N ALA A 119 -3.28 0.65 -0.39
CA ALA A 119 -1.94 1.19 -0.65
C ALA A 119 -1.95 1.97 -1.98
N ASN A 120 -2.57 3.14 -1.96
CA ASN A 120 -2.76 3.95 -3.16
C ASN A 120 -1.61 4.94 -3.34
N ALA A 121 -0.72 4.67 -4.28
CA ALA A 121 0.45 5.50 -4.59
C ALA A 121 1.46 5.63 -3.43
N SER A 122 1.72 4.54 -2.73
CA SER A 122 2.62 4.52 -1.56
C SER A 122 3.74 3.47 -1.65
N LEU A 123 3.44 2.24 -2.03
CA LEU A 123 4.41 1.12 -1.99
C LEU A 123 5.60 1.29 -2.94
N PHE A 124 5.50 2.11 -3.97
CA PHE A 124 6.62 2.39 -4.88
C PHE A 124 7.75 3.20 -4.21
N HIS A 125 7.51 3.81 -3.04
CA HIS A 125 8.55 4.47 -2.25
C HIS A 125 9.40 3.51 -1.42
N VAL A 126 8.99 2.25 -1.32
CA VAL A 126 9.77 1.25 -0.60
C VAL A 126 10.93 0.77 -1.45
N PRO A 127 12.19 0.90 -1.00
CA PRO A 127 13.34 0.34 -1.71
C PRO A 127 13.17 -1.15 -1.95
N VAL A 128 13.65 -1.64 -3.11
CA VAL A 128 13.39 -3.00 -3.58
C VAL A 128 13.77 -4.08 -2.57
N GLN A 129 14.87 -3.90 -1.82
CA GLN A 129 15.30 -4.85 -0.81
C GLN A 129 14.42 -4.86 0.46
N GLY A 130 13.71 -3.77 0.76
CA GLY A 130 12.74 -3.66 1.86
C GLY A 130 11.35 -4.21 1.50
N LEU A 131 11.00 -4.16 0.22
CA LEU A 131 9.65 -4.49 -0.26
C LEU A 131 9.15 -5.89 0.17
N PRO A 132 9.94 -6.97 0.09
CA PRO A 132 9.49 -8.30 0.52
C PRO A 132 9.12 -8.35 2.01
N ARG A 133 9.82 -7.60 2.87
CA ARG A 133 9.51 -7.53 4.30
C ARG A 133 8.21 -6.76 4.53
N VAL A 134 8.08 -5.59 3.92
CA VAL A 134 6.87 -4.74 4.01
C VAL A 134 5.63 -5.52 3.56
N LEU A 135 5.69 -6.17 2.41
CA LEU A 135 4.56 -6.95 1.89
C LEU A 135 4.17 -8.11 2.82
N ARG A 136 5.14 -8.81 3.44
CA ARG A 136 4.83 -9.85 4.45
C ARG A 136 4.19 -9.26 5.70
N GLN A 137 4.58 -8.07 6.14
CA GLN A 137 3.95 -7.38 7.28
C GLN A 137 2.51 -6.96 6.93
N LEU A 138 2.28 -6.46 5.71
CA LEU A 138 0.94 -6.16 5.22
C LEU A 138 0.08 -7.42 5.06
N HIS A 139 0.67 -8.54 4.64
CA HIS A 139 -0.02 -9.83 4.63
C HIS A 139 -0.41 -10.30 6.04
N ALA A 140 0.52 -10.19 6.99
CA ALA A 140 0.30 -10.64 8.37
C ALA A 140 -0.73 -9.79 9.14
N THR A 141 -0.89 -8.51 8.81
CA THR A 141 -1.88 -7.64 9.44
C THR A 141 -3.30 -7.85 8.89
N LEU A 142 -3.44 -8.43 7.70
CA LEU A 142 -4.73 -8.79 7.16
C LEU A 142 -5.33 -10.00 7.87
N LYS A 143 -6.63 -9.96 8.12
CA LYS A 143 -7.41 -11.14 8.51
C LYS A 143 -7.29 -12.23 7.44
N PRO A 144 -7.50 -13.51 7.77
CA PRO A 144 -7.53 -14.58 6.79
C PRO A 144 -8.53 -14.27 5.65
N GLY A 145 -8.05 -14.26 4.40
CA GLY A 145 -8.87 -13.89 3.24
C GLY A 145 -9.09 -12.40 3.06
N GLY A 146 -8.44 -11.55 3.86
CA GLY A 146 -8.46 -10.09 3.68
C GLY A 146 -7.85 -9.65 2.35
N VAL A 147 -8.09 -8.43 1.96
CA VAL A 147 -7.78 -7.92 0.61
C VAL A 147 -6.80 -6.76 0.68
N LEU A 148 -5.80 -6.78 -0.20
CA LEU A 148 -4.89 -5.65 -0.41
C LEU A 148 -5.14 -5.06 -1.79
N PHE A 149 -5.36 -3.76 -1.86
CA PHE A 149 -5.29 -2.96 -3.08
C PHE A 149 -3.96 -2.22 -3.13
N SER A 150 -3.34 -2.19 -4.30
CA SER A 150 -2.19 -1.30 -4.57
C SER A 150 -2.33 -0.60 -5.91
N SER A 151 -1.88 0.66 -5.97
CA SER A 151 -1.72 1.41 -7.21
C SER A 151 -0.35 2.07 -7.20
N ASN A 152 0.49 1.74 -8.17
CA ASN A 152 1.86 2.24 -8.26
C ASN A 152 2.14 2.79 -9.67
N PRO A 153 2.99 3.82 -9.82
CA PRO A 153 3.54 4.15 -11.12
C PRO A 153 4.31 2.94 -11.66
N ARG A 154 4.08 2.59 -12.92
CA ARG A 154 4.80 1.48 -13.55
C ARG A 154 6.05 1.94 -14.27
N GLY A 155 7.00 1.04 -14.45
CA GLY A 155 8.23 1.23 -15.22
C GLY A 155 8.83 -0.11 -15.63
N ASP A 156 10.11 -0.11 -15.94
CA ASP A 156 10.87 -1.28 -16.42
C ASP A 156 11.74 -1.88 -15.30
N ASN A 157 11.23 -1.87 -14.05
CA ASN A 157 11.92 -2.36 -12.85
C ASN A 157 13.15 -1.51 -12.47
N GLU A 158 13.08 -0.22 -12.71
CA GLU A 158 14.08 0.76 -12.33
C GLU A 158 13.75 1.47 -11.03
N ALA A 159 14.79 1.97 -10.37
CA ALA A 159 14.67 2.90 -9.25
C ALA A 159 15.20 4.27 -9.67
N ASP A 160 14.48 5.33 -9.31
CA ASP A 160 14.81 6.69 -9.75
C ASP A 160 14.33 7.74 -8.75
N TRP A 161 14.89 8.93 -8.84
CA TRP A 161 14.43 10.13 -8.15
C TRP A 161 13.53 10.96 -9.06
N ARG A 162 12.27 11.10 -8.71
CA ARG A 162 11.31 11.90 -9.46
C ARG A 162 10.71 13.00 -8.59
N GLY A 163 10.98 14.25 -8.95
CA GLY A 163 10.49 15.40 -8.20
C GLY A 163 10.92 15.42 -6.74
N GLY A 164 12.17 15.04 -6.44
CA GLY A 164 12.73 15.03 -5.09
C GLY A 164 12.37 13.81 -4.23
N ARG A 165 11.72 12.79 -4.80
CA ARG A 165 11.28 11.57 -4.09
C ARG A 165 11.88 10.34 -4.75
N TYR A 166 12.40 9.43 -3.93
CA TYR A 166 12.82 8.12 -4.41
C TYR A 166 11.61 7.25 -4.71
N GLY A 167 11.69 6.47 -5.78
CA GLY A 167 10.69 5.48 -6.14
C GLY A 167 11.26 4.32 -6.92
N VAL A 168 10.60 3.16 -6.82
CA VAL A 168 10.89 1.96 -7.61
C VAL A 168 9.68 1.66 -8.48
N PHE A 169 9.90 1.57 -9.78
CA PHE A 169 8.84 1.49 -10.79
C PHE A 169 8.83 0.09 -11.40
N HIS A 170 7.96 -0.76 -10.88
CA HIS A 170 7.85 -2.15 -11.31
C HIS A 170 6.92 -2.33 -12.51
N ASP A 171 7.25 -3.27 -13.39
CA ASP A 171 6.30 -3.86 -14.31
C ASP A 171 5.36 -4.85 -13.61
N LEU A 172 4.34 -5.32 -14.31
CA LEU A 172 3.38 -6.27 -13.77
C LEU A 172 4.02 -7.61 -13.38
N VAL A 173 5.02 -8.08 -14.14
CA VAL A 173 5.63 -9.39 -13.90
C VAL A 173 6.43 -9.38 -12.61
N ALA A 174 7.26 -8.35 -12.40
CA ALA A 174 8.01 -8.19 -11.16
C ALA A 174 7.08 -7.96 -9.97
N TRP A 175 6.05 -7.10 -10.12
CA TRP A 175 5.08 -6.85 -9.07
C TRP A 175 4.36 -8.12 -8.62
N ARG A 176 3.89 -8.95 -9.58
CA ARG A 176 3.31 -10.27 -9.29
C ARG A 176 4.27 -11.18 -8.52
N GLY A 177 5.54 -11.18 -8.90
CA GLY A 177 6.57 -11.96 -8.20
C GLY A 177 6.67 -11.59 -6.72
N PHE A 178 6.75 -10.29 -6.41
CA PHE A 178 6.80 -9.79 -5.03
C PHE A 178 5.55 -10.14 -4.24
N MET A 179 4.38 -9.90 -4.80
CA MET A 179 3.10 -10.15 -4.13
C MET A 179 2.88 -11.65 -3.86
N THR A 180 3.15 -12.51 -4.84
CA THR A 180 3.03 -13.96 -4.69
C THR A 180 4.03 -14.51 -3.66
N ALA A 181 5.27 -14.04 -3.67
CA ALA A 181 6.28 -14.41 -2.69
C ALA A 181 5.94 -13.97 -1.26
N ALA A 182 5.13 -12.93 -1.11
CA ALA A 182 4.62 -12.47 0.17
C ALA A 182 3.35 -13.21 0.66
N GLY A 183 2.81 -14.16 -0.12
CA GLY A 183 1.63 -14.96 0.25
C GLY A 183 0.30 -14.46 -0.29
N PHE A 184 0.32 -13.56 -1.26
CA PHE A 184 -0.89 -13.06 -1.90
C PHE A 184 -1.24 -13.81 -3.17
N THR A 185 -2.54 -13.89 -3.47
CA THR A 185 -3.08 -14.36 -4.76
C THR A 185 -3.74 -13.19 -5.47
N GLU A 186 -3.39 -12.99 -6.73
CA GLU A 186 -4.00 -11.95 -7.57
C GLU A 186 -5.49 -12.21 -7.79
N ILE A 187 -6.29 -11.17 -7.60
CA ILE A 187 -7.71 -11.18 -7.96
C ILE A 187 -7.89 -10.51 -9.31
N GLU A 188 -7.36 -9.31 -9.47
CA GLU A 188 -7.40 -8.54 -10.70
C GLU A 188 -6.28 -7.51 -10.76
N HIS A 189 -6.03 -7.00 -11.96
CA HIS A 189 -5.24 -5.81 -12.18
C HIS A 189 -5.80 -5.00 -13.35
N PHE A 190 -5.51 -3.71 -13.33
CA PHE A 190 -5.88 -2.81 -14.41
C PHE A 190 -4.89 -1.65 -14.49
N TYR A 191 -4.92 -0.95 -15.61
CA TYR A 191 -4.05 0.20 -15.85
C TYR A 191 -4.85 1.48 -15.94
N ARG A 192 -4.25 2.59 -15.54
CA ARG A 192 -4.92 3.88 -15.44
C ARG A 192 -4.14 4.99 -16.14
N PRO A 193 -4.82 6.02 -16.69
CA PRO A 193 -6.29 6.14 -16.81
C PRO A 193 -6.91 5.06 -17.69
N ALA A 194 -8.16 4.68 -17.42
CA ALA A 194 -8.88 3.70 -18.24
C ALA A 194 -9.20 4.26 -19.63
N GLY A 195 -9.34 3.36 -20.62
CA GLY A 195 -9.76 3.75 -21.98
C GLY A 195 -8.67 4.36 -22.86
N LEU A 196 -7.47 4.56 -22.34
CA LEU A 196 -6.32 5.07 -23.11
C LEU A 196 -5.41 3.93 -23.59
N PRO A 197 -4.59 4.15 -24.65
CA PRO A 197 -3.53 3.23 -25.01
C PRO A 197 -2.56 2.97 -23.84
N ARG A 198 -1.93 1.77 -23.82
CA ARG A 198 -1.04 1.32 -22.73
C ARG A 198 0.09 2.33 -22.41
N GLU A 199 0.62 2.98 -23.41
CA GLU A 199 1.71 3.96 -23.29
C GLU A 199 1.28 5.20 -22.52
N GLN A 200 -0.01 5.48 -22.52
CA GLN A 200 -0.63 6.60 -21.80
C GLN A 200 -1.26 6.17 -20.45
N GLN A 201 -1.01 4.95 -20.01
CA GLN A 201 -1.48 4.39 -18.75
C GLN A 201 -0.30 4.16 -17.79
N PRO A 202 0.24 5.21 -17.15
CA PRO A 202 1.43 5.10 -16.31
C PRO A 202 1.21 4.41 -14.96
N TRP A 203 -0.02 4.08 -14.60
CA TRP A 203 -0.34 3.47 -13.32
C TRP A 203 -0.76 2.01 -13.48
N LEU A 204 -0.19 1.16 -12.63
CA LEU A 204 -0.60 -0.24 -12.44
C LEU A 204 -1.38 -0.32 -11.12
N ALA A 205 -2.65 -0.61 -11.20
CA ALA A 205 -3.51 -0.93 -10.06
C ALA A 205 -3.75 -2.44 -9.99
N SER A 206 -3.79 -3.01 -8.79
CA SER A 206 -3.98 -4.44 -8.60
C SER A 206 -4.61 -4.77 -7.25
N VAL A 207 -5.39 -5.85 -7.21
CA VAL A 207 -6.12 -6.34 -6.04
C VAL A 207 -5.67 -7.76 -5.72
N TRP A 208 -5.42 -8.02 -4.45
CA TRP A 208 -4.78 -9.22 -3.97
C TRP A 208 -5.50 -9.78 -2.75
N ARG A 209 -5.61 -11.09 -2.66
CA ARG A 209 -6.17 -11.79 -1.49
C ARG A 209 -5.04 -12.39 -0.64
N SER A 210 -5.08 -12.16 0.67
CA SER A 210 -4.20 -12.87 1.59
C SER A 210 -4.60 -14.34 1.63
N GLN A 211 -3.64 -15.24 1.35
CA GLN A 211 -3.87 -16.66 1.56
C GLN A 211 -3.90 -16.92 3.07
N GLY A 212 -4.95 -17.55 3.58
CA GLY A 212 -4.96 -18.05 4.95
C GLY A 212 -3.75 -18.99 5.13
N GLY A 213 -2.94 -18.74 6.16
CA GLY A 213 -1.85 -19.66 6.48
C GLY A 213 -2.42 -21.07 6.55
N ARG A 214 -1.80 -22.05 5.87
CA ARG A 214 -2.08 -23.45 6.11
C ARG A 214 -1.81 -23.67 7.61
N GLN A 215 -2.87 -23.71 8.42
CA GLN A 215 -2.77 -24.31 9.74
C GLN A 215 -2.22 -25.72 9.48
N GLY A 216 -0.97 -25.97 9.89
CA GLY A 216 -0.38 -27.28 9.84
C GLY A 216 -1.38 -28.22 10.49
N ARG A 217 -1.88 -29.21 9.74
CA ARG A 217 -2.57 -30.34 10.34
C ARG A 217 -1.60 -30.97 11.34
N ALA A 218 -1.74 -30.56 12.59
CA ALA A 218 -1.08 -31.25 13.69
C ALA A 218 -1.65 -32.67 13.71
N GLY A 219 -0.81 -33.64 13.34
CA GLY A 219 -0.80 -34.99 13.84
C GLY A 219 -2.14 -35.73 13.87
N GLU A 220 -2.53 -36.38 12.77
CA GLU A 220 -3.21 -37.65 12.88
C GLU A 220 -2.21 -38.65 13.46
N LYS A 221 -2.33 -38.99 14.76
CA LYS A 221 -1.70 -40.15 15.36
C LYS A 221 -2.26 -41.39 14.67
N PRO A 222 -1.42 -42.35 14.21
CA PRO A 222 -1.94 -43.65 13.80
C PRO A 222 -2.60 -44.29 15.01
N ALA A 223 -3.81 -44.78 14.82
CA ALA A 223 -4.51 -45.58 15.79
C ALA A 223 -3.78 -46.94 16.02
N PRO A 224 -3.90 -47.57 17.22
CA PRO A 224 -3.20 -48.76 17.64
C PRO A 224 -3.56 -50.03 16.85
#